data_e82bd94cd9f601d65449ab60083ab82b
#
_entry.id   e82bd94cd9f601d65449ab60083ab82b
#
_cell.length_a   1.000
_cell.length_b   1.000
_cell.length_c   1.000
_cell.angle_alpha   90.00
_cell.angle_beta   90.00
_cell.angle_gamma   90.00
#
_symmetry.space_group_name_H-M   'P 1'
#
loop_
_entity.id
_entity.type
_entity.pdbx_description
1 polymer ?
#
loop_
_entity_poly.entity_id
_entity_poly.type
_entity_poly.pdbx_seq_one_letter_code
_entity_poly.pdbx_strand_id
1 'polypeptide(L)'
;AFDPENPYASPADVPRTGRRGEPLIDAIIEYPNANQPGGIGAVVIGGYVYRGQALPGLFGRYVFGEWNRAGTDGDGIIFVATEKPGSPWEFHEIEVAGSRTVGAYVLAFGEDAERELYILTSKSRGPAGKTGRVYRLVPPP
;
A
#
# COMPACT_ATOMS: atom_id res chain seq x y z
N ALA A 1 -20.94 6.84 7.39
CA ALA A 1 -21.81 6.93 6.23
C ALA A 1 -21.11 7.68 5.11
N PHE A 2 -21.12 7.15 3.91
CA PHE A 2 -20.55 7.80 2.74
C PHE A 2 -21.36 9.05 2.39
N ASP A 3 -20.71 10.22 2.36
CA ASP A 3 -21.32 11.47 1.89
C ASP A 3 -20.91 11.69 0.42
N PRO A 4 -21.82 11.56 -0.55
CA PRO A 4 -21.49 11.72 -1.96
C PRO A 4 -21.13 13.17 -2.35
N GLU A 5 -21.54 14.17 -1.55
CA GLU A 5 -21.22 15.59 -1.79
C GLU A 5 -19.89 15.99 -1.14
N ASN A 6 -19.51 15.31 -0.09
CA ASN A 6 -18.19 15.46 0.54
C ASN A 6 -17.65 14.11 0.98
N PRO A 7 -17.11 13.32 0.05
CA PRO A 7 -16.59 11.99 0.34
C PRO A 7 -15.41 11.97 1.31
N TYR A 8 -14.93 13.14 1.76
CA TYR A 8 -13.82 13.32 2.69
C TYR A 8 -14.25 13.87 4.05
N ALA A 9 -15.46 14.40 4.16
CA ALA A 9 -15.96 14.75 5.47
C ALA A 9 -16.23 13.46 6.24
N SER A 10 -15.50 13.26 7.34
CA SER A 10 -16.01 12.40 8.40
C SER A 10 -17.32 13.04 8.87
N PRO A 11 -18.50 12.47 8.59
CA PRO A 11 -19.71 13.00 9.16
C PRO A 11 -19.57 13.01 10.69
N ALA A 12 -20.03 14.07 11.34
CA ALA A 12 -20.00 14.16 12.80
C ALA A 12 -20.70 12.97 13.50
N ASP A 13 -21.51 12.25 12.75
CA ASP A 13 -22.33 11.10 13.21
C ASP A 13 -21.85 9.73 12.70
N VAL A 14 -20.57 9.58 12.30
CA VAL A 14 -20.05 8.26 11.95
C VAL A 14 -20.13 7.35 13.18
N PRO A 15 -20.80 6.19 13.10
CA PRO A 15 -20.84 5.25 14.21
C PRO A 15 -19.41 4.86 14.61
N ARG A 16 -19.09 4.96 15.90
CA ARG A 16 -17.80 4.52 16.47
C ARG A 16 -17.87 3.10 17.00
N THR A 17 -19.05 2.49 16.94
CA THR A 17 -19.30 1.13 17.41
C THR A 17 -20.02 0.33 16.35
N GLY A 18 -19.73 -0.95 16.26
CA GLY A 18 -20.43 -1.91 15.43
C GLY A 18 -21.80 -2.28 16.00
N ARG A 19 -22.50 -3.20 15.32
CA ARG A 19 -23.91 -3.56 15.65
C ARG A 19 -24.09 -4.20 17.04
N ARG A 20 -23.04 -4.75 17.64
CA ARG A 20 -23.05 -5.39 18.96
C ARG A 20 -22.41 -4.52 20.04
N GLY A 21 -22.11 -3.25 19.73
CA GLY A 21 -21.46 -2.32 20.66
C GLY A 21 -19.93 -2.43 20.69
N GLU A 22 -19.33 -3.29 19.88
CA GLU A 22 -17.87 -3.39 19.73
C GLU A 22 -17.29 -2.09 19.15
N PRO A 23 -16.12 -1.63 19.61
CA PRO A 23 -15.48 -0.45 19.02
C PRO A 23 -15.06 -0.74 17.59
N LEU A 24 -15.26 0.23 16.68
CA LEU A 24 -14.66 0.19 15.36
C LEU A 24 -13.19 0.61 15.44
N ILE A 25 -12.37 -0.03 14.62
CA ILE A 25 -10.95 0.27 14.52
C ILE A 25 -10.74 1.18 13.31
N ASP A 26 -10.16 2.35 13.56
CA ASP A 26 -9.82 3.30 12.50
C ASP A 26 -8.71 2.76 11.60
N ALA A 27 -8.64 3.26 10.36
CA ALA A 27 -7.54 2.95 9.46
C ALA A 27 -6.20 3.47 10.03
N ILE A 28 -5.15 2.66 9.89
CA ILE A 28 -3.80 3.03 10.34
C ILE A 28 -3.11 3.95 9.33
N ILE A 29 -3.52 3.93 8.07
CA ILE A 29 -3.00 4.75 6.98
C ILE A 29 -4.16 5.19 6.11
N GLU A 30 -4.19 6.48 5.77
CA GLU A 30 -5.15 7.07 4.85
C GLU A 30 -4.45 8.02 3.90
N TYR A 31 -4.86 8.05 2.63
CA TYR A 31 -4.43 9.02 1.64
C TYR A 31 -5.52 9.25 0.58
N PRO A 32 -5.51 10.43 -0.08
CA PRO A 32 -6.51 10.76 -1.09
C PRO A 32 -6.46 9.80 -2.28
N ASN A 33 -7.66 9.42 -2.77
CA ASN A 33 -7.81 8.64 -3.99
C ASN A 33 -7.39 9.47 -5.22
N ALA A 34 -6.95 8.80 -6.29
CA ALA A 34 -6.48 9.40 -7.54
C ALA A 34 -7.46 10.41 -8.18
N ASN A 35 -8.76 10.29 -7.90
CA ASN A 35 -9.78 11.21 -8.41
C ASN A 35 -9.88 12.51 -7.61
N GLN A 36 -9.00 12.74 -6.68
CA GLN A 36 -9.04 13.85 -5.73
C GLN A 36 -7.79 14.70 -5.80
N PRO A 37 -7.86 15.98 -5.39
CA PRO A 37 -6.66 16.81 -5.29
C PRO A 37 -5.60 16.17 -4.42
N GLY A 38 -4.38 16.01 -4.95
CA GLY A 38 -3.28 15.34 -4.24
C GLY A 38 -3.38 13.81 -4.14
N GLY A 39 -4.32 13.20 -4.90
CA GLY A 39 -4.51 11.75 -4.89
C GLY A 39 -3.29 10.97 -5.37
N ILE A 40 -2.96 9.91 -4.67
CA ILE A 40 -1.76 9.10 -4.94
C ILE A 40 -2.08 7.98 -5.93
N GLY A 41 -3.18 7.28 -5.73
CA GLY A 41 -3.59 6.14 -6.52
C GLY A 41 -5.03 5.72 -6.22
N ALA A 42 -5.47 4.61 -6.78
CA ALA A 42 -6.86 4.19 -6.73
C ALA A 42 -7.10 2.90 -5.94
N VAL A 43 -6.06 2.07 -5.77
CA VAL A 43 -6.19 0.73 -5.19
C VAL A 43 -5.01 0.40 -4.28
N VAL A 44 -5.24 0.45 -3.00
CA VAL A 44 -4.24 0.01 -1.99
C VAL A 44 -4.04 -1.49 -2.09
N ILE A 45 -2.80 -1.91 -2.18
CA ILE A 45 -2.37 -3.31 -2.16
C ILE A 45 -1.76 -3.60 -0.79
N GLY A 46 -2.47 -4.40 0.00
CA GLY A 46 -1.99 -4.83 1.32
C GLY A 46 -0.70 -5.64 1.22
N GLY A 47 0.11 -5.57 2.25
CA GLY A 47 1.41 -6.22 2.30
C GLY A 47 1.71 -6.83 3.67
N TYR A 48 2.96 -6.73 4.12
CA TYR A 48 3.45 -7.41 5.32
C TYR A 48 4.26 -6.49 6.22
N VAL A 49 4.26 -6.76 7.51
CA VAL A 49 5.26 -6.22 8.41
C VAL A 49 6.55 -7.02 8.20
N TYR A 50 7.58 -6.39 7.67
CA TYR A 50 8.83 -7.06 7.35
C TYR A 50 9.51 -7.66 8.57
N ARG A 51 9.86 -8.93 8.50
CA ARG A 51 10.51 -9.71 9.57
C ARG A 51 11.74 -10.47 9.08
N GLY A 52 12.14 -10.30 7.83
CA GLY A 52 13.34 -10.91 7.24
C GLY A 52 14.63 -10.28 7.76
N GLN A 53 15.75 -10.76 7.26
CA GLN A 53 17.09 -10.34 7.67
C GLN A 53 17.86 -9.60 6.57
N ALA A 54 17.46 -9.78 5.31
CA ALA A 54 18.19 -9.18 4.18
C ALA A 54 18.11 -7.65 4.15
N LEU A 55 17.05 -7.06 4.69
CA LEU A 55 16.78 -5.62 4.69
C LEU A 55 16.59 -5.09 6.13
N PRO A 56 17.65 -5.03 6.96
CA PRO A 56 17.52 -4.67 8.37
C PRO A 56 16.88 -3.29 8.61
N GLY A 57 17.02 -2.36 7.65
CA GLY A 57 16.37 -1.05 7.69
C GLY A 57 14.85 -1.10 7.55
N LEU A 58 14.27 -2.21 7.10
CA LEU A 58 12.82 -2.42 7.02
C LEU A 58 12.26 -3.22 8.19
N PHE A 59 13.10 -3.80 9.04
CA PHE A 59 12.64 -4.68 10.12
C PHE A 59 11.61 -3.98 11.02
N GLY A 60 10.45 -4.61 11.19
CA GLY A 60 9.33 -4.09 11.97
C GLY A 60 8.45 -3.06 11.25
N ARG A 61 8.80 -2.64 10.03
CA ARG A 61 8.00 -1.71 9.25
C ARG A 61 7.00 -2.43 8.37
N TYR A 62 5.86 -1.80 8.11
CA TYR A 62 4.83 -2.32 7.22
C TYR A 62 5.14 -1.91 5.77
N VAL A 63 5.33 -2.90 4.91
CA VAL A 63 5.55 -2.71 3.47
C VAL A 63 4.24 -3.02 2.75
N PHE A 64 3.76 -2.08 1.95
CA PHE A 64 2.52 -2.19 1.19
C PHE A 64 2.64 -1.45 -0.13
N GLY A 65 1.60 -1.38 -0.94
CA GLY A 65 1.69 -0.73 -2.23
C GLY A 65 0.42 -0.06 -2.70
N GLU A 66 0.56 0.61 -3.81
CA GLU A 66 -0.50 1.13 -4.65
C GLU A 66 -0.43 0.42 -6.00
N TRP A 67 -1.58 -0.05 -6.48
CA TRP A 67 -1.68 -0.76 -7.76
C TRP A 67 -1.11 0.06 -8.91
N ASN A 68 -1.46 1.34 -8.99
CA ASN A 68 -1.03 2.25 -10.03
C ASN A 68 -1.04 3.70 -9.56
N ARG A 69 0.03 4.41 -9.79
CA ARG A 69 0.17 5.83 -9.50
C ARG A 69 -0.87 6.66 -10.24
N ALA A 70 -1.44 7.67 -9.60
CA ALA A 70 -2.34 8.62 -10.23
C ALA A 70 -1.70 9.24 -11.48
N GLY A 71 -2.49 9.30 -12.57
CA GLY A 71 -2.03 9.89 -13.84
C GLY A 71 -1.09 9.03 -14.66
N THR A 72 -0.79 7.79 -14.25
CA THR A 72 0.07 6.85 -15.00
C THR A 72 -0.71 5.63 -15.49
N ASP A 73 -0.06 4.82 -16.33
CA ASP A 73 -0.57 3.54 -16.82
C ASP A 73 0.51 2.46 -16.65
N GLY A 74 0.37 1.64 -15.61
CA GLY A 74 1.32 0.59 -15.29
C GLY A 74 2.55 1.05 -14.52
N ASP A 75 2.36 1.94 -13.54
CA ASP A 75 3.40 2.34 -12.59
C ASP A 75 2.88 2.29 -11.15
N GLY A 76 2.98 1.14 -10.52
CA GLY A 76 2.64 0.95 -9.11
C GLY A 76 3.64 1.62 -8.18
N ILE A 77 3.28 1.72 -6.91
CA ILE A 77 4.11 2.33 -5.87
C ILE A 77 4.35 1.31 -4.75
N ILE A 78 5.54 1.34 -4.18
CA ILE A 78 5.87 0.60 -2.97
C ILE A 78 6.03 1.60 -1.83
N PHE A 79 5.31 1.36 -0.74
CA PHE A 79 5.36 2.19 0.47
C PHE A 79 5.95 1.42 1.64
N VAL A 80 6.55 2.17 2.53
CA VAL A 80 6.97 1.71 3.86
C VAL A 80 6.32 2.60 4.91
N ALA A 81 5.65 2.00 5.87
CA ALA A 81 5.07 2.68 7.01
C ALA A 81 5.75 2.29 8.31
N THR A 82 5.82 3.24 9.22
CA THR A 82 6.33 3.05 10.59
C THR A 82 5.18 3.18 11.56
N GLU A 83 5.03 2.20 12.44
CA GLU A 83 4.02 2.22 13.49
C GLU A 83 4.18 3.45 14.38
N LYS A 84 3.05 4.12 14.64
CA LYS A 84 2.95 5.26 15.54
C LYS A 84 1.75 5.09 16.44
N PRO A 85 1.95 4.72 17.71
CA PRO A 85 0.85 4.51 18.65
C PRO A 85 -0.06 5.74 18.79
N GLY A 86 -1.38 5.53 18.72
CA GLY A 86 -2.38 6.57 18.94
C GLY A 86 -2.53 7.61 17.83
N SER A 87 -1.99 7.36 16.63
CA SER A 87 -2.03 8.29 15.49
C SER A 87 -1.96 7.51 14.18
N PRO A 88 -2.40 8.07 13.05
CA PRO A 88 -2.10 7.48 11.75
C PRO A 88 -0.60 7.25 11.58
N TRP A 89 -0.25 6.12 10.98
CA TRP A 89 1.14 5.76 10.75
C TRP A 89 1.77 6.66 9.68
N GLU A 90 3.01 7.04 9.89
CA GLU A 90 3.78 7.74 8.88
C GLU A 90 4.24 6.76 7.80
N PHE A 91 4.05 7.12 6.55
CA PHE A 91 4.48 6.31 5.42
C PHE A 91 5.17 7.15 4.35
N HIS A 92 6.01 6.52 3.58
CA HIS A 92 6.68 7.13 2.45
C HIS A 92 6.90 6.12 1.33
N GLU A 93 7.03 6.62 0.13
CA GLU A 93 7.41 5.85 -1.03
C GLU A 93 8.88 5.45 -0.96
N ILE A 94 9.19 4.21 -1.30
CA ILE A 94 10.58 3.76 -1.44
C ILE A 94 10.96 3.65 -2.90
N GLU A 95 12.22 3.96 -3.19
CA GLU A 95 12.82 3.75 -4.50
C GLU A 95 13.26 2.30 -4.65
N VAL A 96 12.92 1.69 -5.77
CA VAL A 96 13.33 0.34 -6.14
C VAL A 96 14.38 0.42 -7.25
N ALA A 97 15.55 -0.17 -7.02
CA ALA A 97 16.68 -0.12 -7.95
C ALA A 97 17.10 1.31 -8.38
N GLY A 98 17.01 2.27 -7.45
CA GLY A 98 17.33 3.68 -7.70
C GLY A 98 16.29 4.42 -8.55
N SER A 99 15.10 3.85 -8.70
CA SER A 99 13.98 4.44 -9.44
C SER A 99 12.75 4.57 -8.55
N ARG A 100 12.01 5.67 -8.72
CA ARG A 100 10.68 5.83 -8.10
C ARG A 100 9.59 5.08 -8.87
N THR A 101 9.88 4.62 -10.09
CA THR A 101 8.91 3.90 -10.91
C THR A 101 9.12 2.39 -10.79
N VAL A 102 8.05 1.66 -10.52
CA VAL A 102 8.03 0.20 -10.60
C VAL A 102 7.94 -0.26 -12.07
N GLY A 103 7.34 0.57 -12.94
CA GLY A 103 7.16 0.32 -14.36
C GLY A 103 6.21 -0.85 -14.67
N ALA A 104 5.37 -1.18 -13.71
CA ALA A 104 4.33 -2.21 -13.82
C ALA A 104 3.27 -1.98 -12.72
N TYR A 105 2.08 -2.54 -12.89
CA TYR A 105 1.07 -2.59 -11.84
C TYR A 105 1.54 -3.48 -10.70
N VAL A 106 1.42 -3.03 -9.45
CA VAL A 106 1.63 -3.86 -8.26
C VAL A 106 0.35 -4.62 -7.96
N LEU A 107 0.42 -5.95 -7.94
CA LEU A 107 -0.76 -6.80 -7.79
C LEU A 107 -0.90 -7.39 -6.38
N ALA A 108 0.20 -7.75 -5.77
CA ALA A 108 0.21 -8.39 -4.47
C ALA A 108 1.63 -8.38 -3.86
N PHE A 109 1.69 -8.72 -2.60
CA PHE A 109 2.92 -9.07 -1.88
C PHE A 109 2.85 -10.52 -1.39
N GLY A 110 4.01 -11.11 -1.15
CA GLY A 110 4.18 -12.41 -0.53
C GLY A 110 5.41 -12.42 0.36
N GLU A 111 5.50 -13.38 1.25
CA GLU A 111 6.72 -13.64 2.01
C GLU A 111 7.11 -15.13 1.94
N ASP A 112 8.39 -15.43 2.04
CA ASP A 112 8.90 -16.79 2.15
C ASP A 112 9.01 -17.24 3.62
N ALA A 113 9.56 -18.44 3.82
CA ALA A 113 9.76 -19.02 5.15
C ALA A 113 10.76 -18.22 6.00
N GLU A 114 11.68 -17.52 5.37
CA GLU A 114 12.66 -16.62 5.97
C GLU A 114 12.11 -15.21 6.22
N ARG A 115 10.82 -14.98 5.88
CA ARG A 115 10.14 -13.69 6.00
C ARG A 115 10.69 -12.60 5.07
N GLU A 116 11.34 -13.01 4.00
CA GLU A 116 11.76 -12.10 2.94
C GLU A 116 10.58 -11.78 2.01
N LEU A 117 10.51 -10.53 1.53
CA LEU A 117 9.36 -10.06 0.78
C LEU A 117 9.52 -10.22 -0.72
N TYR A 118 8.39 -10.57 -1.32
CA TYR A 118 8.20 -10.64 -2.77
C TYR A 118 7.09 -9.69 -3.21
N ILE A 119 7.25 -9.14 -4.40
CA ILE A 119 6.28 -8.26 -5.06
C ILE A 119 5.84 -8.93 -6.35
N LEU A 120 4.54 -9.04 -6.55
CA LEU A 120 3.94 -9.54 -7.75
C LEU A 120 3.47 -8.37 -8.61
N THR A 121 3.88 -8.36 -9.86
CA THR A 121 3.57 -7.26 -10.80
C THR A 121 3.05 -7.76 -12.12
N SER A 122 2.40 -6.90 -12.89
CA SER A 122 2.02 -7.15 -14.28
C SER A 122 2.09 -5.85 -15.09
N LYS A 123 2.39 -5.95 -16.38
CA LYS A 123 2.22 -4.84 -17.33
C LYS A 123 0.80 -4.74 -17.89
N SER A 124 -0.07 -5.66 -17.52
CA SER A 124 -1.49 -5.66 -17.92
C SER A 124 -2.35 -5.29 -16.73
N ARG A 125 -3.40 -4.48 -16.94
CA ARG A 125 -4.35 -4.05 -15.91
C ARG A 125 -5.15 -5.20 -15.29
N GLY A 126 -5.33 -6.30 -16.03
CA GLY A 126 -6.11 -7.44 -15.61
C GLY A 126 -5.31 -8.74 -15.62
N PRO A 127 -5.95 -9.88 -15.33
CA PRO A 127 -5.30 -11.18 -15.25
C PRO A 127 -4.88 -11.76 -16.61
N ALA A 128 -5.29 -11.12 -17.70
CA ALA A 128 -4.95 -11.58 -19.06
C ALA A 128 -3.49 -11.24 -19.42
N GLY A 129 -2.88 -12.13 -20.21
CA GLY A 129 -1.53 -11.92 -20.73
C GLY A 129 -0.45 -12.75 -20.03
N LYS A 130 0.80 -12.51 -20.41
CA LYS A 130 2.00 -13.24 -19.95
C LYS A 130 3.06 -12.29 -19.38
N THR A 131 2.63 -11.15 -18.81
CA THR A 131 3.54 -10.09 -18.33
C THR A 131 3.76 -10.12 -16.81
N GLY A 132 3.15 -11.07 -16.11
CA GLY A 132 3.34 -11.25 -14.67
C GLY A 132 4.81 -11.52 -14.33
N ARG A 133 5.25 -10.92 -13.23
CA ARG A 133 6.59 -11.09 -12.66
C ARG A 133 6.49 -11.19 -11.15
N VAL A 134 7.42 -11.93 -10.58
CA VAL A 134 7.62 -12.00 -9.13
C VAL A 134 9.04 -11.51 -8.88
N TYR A 135 9.18 -10.51 -8.02
CA TYR A 135 10.45 -9.94 -7.60
C TYR A 135 10.66 -10.15 -6.10
N ARG A 136 11.86 -10.51 -5.70
CA ARG A 136 12.27 -10.47 -4.31
C ARG A 136 12.85 -9.09 -4.00
N LEU A 137 12.49 -8.52 -2.86
CA LEU A 137 13.18 -7.34 -2.34
C LEU A 137 14.55 -7.74 -1.81
N VAL A 138 15.58 -7.06 -2.28
CA VAL A 138 16.98 -7.28 -1.90
C VAL A 138 17.66 -5.95 -1.60
N PRO A 139 18.76 -5.93 -0.84
CA PRO A 139 19.56 -4.72 -0.66
C PRO A 139 20.03 -4.18 -2.01
N PRO A 140 20.26 -2.85 -2.12
CA PRO A 140 20.93 -2.29 -3.27
C PRO A 140 22.35 -2.86 -3.40
N PRO A 141 22.88 -2.95 -4.63
CA PRO A 141 24.24 -3.46 -4.90
C PRO A 141 25.32 -2.58 -4.27
#